data_3a0438e6888cb6bfafa4702939837909
#
_entry.id   3a0438e6888cb6bfafa4702939837909
#
_cell.length_a   1.000
_cell.length_b   1.000
_cell.length_c   1.000
_cell.angle_alpha   90.00
_cell.angle_beta   90.00
_cell.angle_gamma   90.00
#
_symmetry.space_group_name_H-M   'P 1'
#
loop_
_entity.id
_entity.type
_entity.pdbx_description
1 polymer ?
#
loop_
_entity_poly.entity_id
_entity_poly.type
_entity_poly.pdbx_seq_one_letter_code
_entity_poly.pdbx_strand_id
1 'polypeptide(L)'
;MKRRLWACVLACALWQGRGHAQVIEFETNGLKYQTLTKSGVTIMFATMPQRLHDYAILQVAVSNGSQAPYVIRPEDFSYVRLDHSEVRASAARAVVEVLEQKASGSDVIKLITSYETSIYGNQQLKSTNGYEQRRRSVLAMGSVKLKAAAAASALVLVQTKMMPGESTDGAVFFPTEGKLLGFGHLLVRTNTDTFDFTVE
;
A
#
# COMPACT_ATOMS: atom_id res chain seq x y z
N MET A 1 49.25 -33.70 -1.96
CA MET A 1 48.15 -33.34 -1.05
C MET A 1 47.58 -31.91 -1.26
N LYS A 2 48.22 -31.00 -1.97
CA LYS A 2 47.73 -29.59 -2.13
C LYS A 2 46.57 -29.36 -3.15
N ARG A 3 46.30 -30.30 -4.06
CA ARG A 3 45.24 -30.17 -5.10
C ARG A 3 43.81 -30.46 -4.58
N ARG A 4 43.62 -31.16 -3.49
CA ARG A 4 42.29 -31.50 -2.94
C ARG A 4 41.69 -30.39 -2.06
N LEU A 5 42.49 -29.50 -1.53
CA LEU A 5 42.04 -28.36 -0.71
C LEU A 5 41.38 -27.26 -1.52
N TRP A 6 41.75 -27.07 -2.80
CA TRP A 6 41.14 -26.05 -3.68
C TRP A 6 39.75 -26.42 -4.16
N ALA A 7 39.40 -27.70 -4.26
CA ALA A 7 38.09 -28.15 -4.69
C ALA A 7 36.99 -27.91 -3.64
N CYS A 8 37.33 -27.94 -2.33
CA CYS A 8 36.37 -27.68 -1.27
C CYS A 8 36.03 -26.18 -1.12
N VAL A 9 36.98 -25.28 -1.42
CA VAL A 9 36.72 -23.82 -1.36
C VAL A 9 35.83 -23.37 -2.49
N LEU A 10 35.92 -23.98 -3.69
CA LEU A 10 35.03 -23.67 -4.81
C LEU A 10 33.58 -24.17 -4.59
N ALA A 11 33.39 -25.27 -3.87
CA ALA A 11 32.05 -25.82 -3.59
C ALA A 11 31.23 -24.98 -2.59
N CYS A 12 31.90 -24.29 -1.66
CA CYS A 12 31.21 -23.39 -0.71
C CYS A 12 30.75 -22.06 -1.33
N ALA A 13 31.34 -21.63 -2.45
CA ALA A 13 30.99 -20.38 -3.11
C ALA A 13 29.69 -20.46 -3.94
N LEU A 14 29.16 -21.66 -4.19
CA LEU A 14 27.95 -21.87 -5.00
C LEU A 14 26.64 -21.96 -4.17
N TRP A 15 26.73 -21.95 -2.85
CA TRP A 15 25.56 -21.89 -1.99
C TRP A 15 25.18 -20.44 -1.62
N GLN A 16 25.09 -19.59 -2.62
CA GLN A 16 24.32 -18.35 -2.46
C GLN A 16 22.84 -18.75 -2.43
N GLY A 17 22.35 -19.01 -1.21
CA GLY A 17 20.94 -19.26 -0.98
C GLY A 17 20.15 -18.10 -1.60
N ARG A 18 19.35 -18.39 -2.62
CA ARG A 18 18.31 -17.48 -3.08
C ARG A 18 17.38 -17.29 -1.89
N GLY A 19 17.58 -16.22 -1.15
CA GLY A 19 16.66 -15.82 -0.10
C GLY A 19 15.30 -15.62 -0.75
N HIS A 20 14.38 -16.56 -0.57
CA HIS A 20 13.00 -16.34 -0.94
C HIS A 20 12.49 -15.20 -0.06
N ALA A 21 12.05 -14.12 -0.69
CA ALA A 21 11.39 -13.04 0.02
C ALA A 21 10.13 -13.62 0.70
N GLN A 22 10.08 -13.56 2.02
CA GLN A 22 8.99 -14.10 2.82
C GLN A 22 8.04 -12.97 3.19
N VAL A 23 6.74 -13.24 3.06
CA VAL A 23 5.70 -12.37 3.61
C VAL A 23 5.71 -12.50 5.12
N ILE A 24 5.79 -11.38 5.83
CA ILE A 24 5.69 -11.31 7.28
C ILE A 24 4.33 -10.72 7.61
N GLU A 25 3.60 -11.39 8.49
CA GLU A 25 2.29 -10.96 8.97
C GLU A 25 2.36 -10.53 10.43
N PHE A 26 1.65 -9.47 10.78
CA PHE A 26 1.49 -9.04 12.16
C PHE A 26 0.17 -8.29 12.34
N GLU A 27 -0.30 -8.23 13.56
CA GLU A 27 -1.53 -7.50 13.90
C GLU A 27 -1.21 -6.35 14.84
N THR A 28 -1.78 -5.18 14.56
CA THR A 28 -1.72 -4.03 15.45
C THR A 28 -2.99 -3.21 15.32
N ASN A 29 -3.57 -2.80 16.46
CA ASN A 29 -4.83 -2.03 16.54
C ASN A 29 -6.01 -2.64 15.78
N GLY A 30 -6.12 -3.97 15.76
CA GLY A 30 -7.18 -4.69 15.07
C GLY A 30 -7.04 -4.72 13.55
N LEU A 31 -5.91 -4.28 13.00
CA LEU A 31 -5.58 -4.40 11.59
C LEU A 31 -4.49 -5.45 11.39
N LYS A 32 -4.73 -6.35 10.44
CA LYS A 32 -3.74 -7.32 9.99
C LYS A 32 -2.89 -6.70 8.90
N TYR A 33 -1.59 -6.62 9.15
CA TYR A 33 -0.62 -6.12 8.20
C TYR A 33 0.15 -7.28 7.57
N GLN A 34 0.42 -7.15 6.29
CA GLN A 34 1.36 -8.00 5.57
C GLN A 34 2.48 -7.14 5.02
N THR A 35 3.70 -7.64 5.09
CA THR A 35 4.89 -6.94 4.57
C THR A 35 5.78 -7.89 3.79
N LEU A 36 6.34 -7.40 2.70
CA LEU A 36 7.24 -8.14 1.83
C LEU A 36 8.35 -7.22 1.35
N THR A 37 9.59 -7.71 1.45
CA THR A 37 10.77 -6.99 0.95
C THR A 37 11.36 -7.71 -0.26
N LYS A 38 11.54 -7.00 -1.36
CA LYS A 38 12.25 -7.47 -2.55
C LYS A 38 13.21 -6.40 -3.05
N SER A 39 14.41 -6.77 -3.46
CA SER A 39 15.41 -5.86 -4.04
C SER A 39 15.67 -4.60 -3.18
N GLY A 40 15.55 -4.72 -1.86
CA GLY A 40 15.69 -3.60 -0.92
C GLY A 40 14.45 -2.70 -0.79
N VAL A 41 13.39 -2.96 -1.54
CA VAL A 41 12.11 -2.24 -1.38
C VAL A 41 11.17 -3.06 -0.53
N THR A 42 10.57 -2.42 0.46
CA THR A 42 9.58 -3.03 1.36
C THR A 42 8.20 -2.44 1.07
N ILE A 43 7.23 -3.30 0.82
CA ILE A 43 5.81 -2.93 0.73
C ILE A 43 5.10 -3.56 1.91
N MET A 44 4.29 -2.74 2.59
CA MET A 44 3.42 -3.14 3.68
C MET A 44 2.00 -2.68 3.38
N PHE A 45 1.01 -3.50 3.70
CA PHE A 45 -0.39 -3.09 3.58
C PHE A 45 -1.27 -3.71 4.67
N ALA A 46 -2.43 -3.08 4.88
CA ALA A 46 -3.54 -3.63 5.66
C ALA A 46 -4.86 -3.34 4.93
N THR A 47 -5.78 -4.29 4.96
CA THR A 47 -7.14 -4.09 4.47
C THR A 47 -7.95 -3.32 5.50
N MET A 48 -8.54 -2.20 5.08
CA MET A 48 -9.39 -1.39 5.95
C MET A 48 -10.77 -2.03 6.07
N PRO A 49 -11.35 -2.11 7.29
CA PRO A 49 -12.67 -2.70 7.50
C PRO A 49 -13.80 -1.84 6.91
N GLN A 50 -13.56 -0.54 6.73
CA GLN A 50 -14.53 0.38 6.19
C GLN A 50 -14.52 0.36 4.66
N ARG A 51 -15.72 0.47 4.10
CA ARG A 51 -15.92 0.67 2.67
C ARG A 51 -16.37 2.08 2.40
N LEU A 52 -15.91 2.62 1.30
CA LEU A 52 -16.30 3.94 0.82
C LEU A 52 -17.04 3.77 -0.50
N HIS A 53 -18.37 3.91 -0.48
CA HIS A 53 -19.20 3.58 -1.66
C HIS A 53 -18.86 2.19 -2.21
N ASP A 54 -18.49 2.12 -3.48
CA ASP A 54 -18.13 0.89 -4.19
C ASP A 54 -16.61 0.59 -4.11
N TYR A 55 -15.89 1.21 -3.17
CA TYR A 55 -14.46 0.98 -3.00
C TYR A 55 -14.15 0.15 -1.75
N ALA A 56 -13.30 -0.85 -1.92
CA ALA A 56 -12.48 -1.38 -0.84
C ALA A 56 -11.20 -0.55 -0.72
N ILE A 57 -10.72 -0.37 0.51
CA ILE A 57 -9.57 0.49 0.80
C ILE A 57 -8.47 -0.37 1.41
N LEU A 58 -7.27 -0.26 0.87
CA LEU A 58 -6.06 -0.79 1.47
C LEU A 58 -5.18 0.37 1.92
N GLN A 59 -4.76 0.35 3.17
CA GLN A 59 -3.67 1.21 3.65
C GLN A 59 -2.35 0.60 3.21
N VAL A 60 -1.51 1.39 2.56
CA VAL A 60 -0.22 0.94 2.03
C VAL A 60 0.89 1.83 2.54
N ALA A 61 2.03 1.23 2.85
CA ALA A 61 3.28 1.94 3.06
C ALA A 61 4.39 1.29 2.22
N VAL A 62 5.23 2.11 1.63
CA VAL A 62 6.36 1.67 0.81
C VAL A 62 7.63 2.34 1.30
N SER A 63 8.68 1.57 1.50
CA SER A 63 10.00 2.08 1.89
C SER A 63 11.05 1.65 0.87
N ASN A 64 11.84 2.59 0.42
CA ASN A 64 12.94 2.34 -0.51
C ASN A 64 14.28 2.22 0.25
N GLY A 65 14.62 1.01 0.66
CA GLY A 65 15.94 0.66 1.20
C GLY A 65 16.97 0.24 0.12
N SER A 66 16.61 0.34 -1.16
CA SER A 66 17.53 0.06 -2.27
C SER A 66 18.53 1.20 -2.48
N GLN A 67 19.50 0.99 -3.37
CA GLN A 67 20.50 2.02 -3.73
C GLN A 67 20.07 2.92 -4.91
N ALA A 68 18.87 2.68 -5.48
CA ALA A 68 18.38 3.41 -6.63
C ALA A 68 17.03 4.09 -6.33
N PRO A 69 16.69 5.18 -7.05
CA PRO A 69 15.36 5.76 -6.96
C PRO A 69 14.27 4.75 -7.33
N TYR A 70 13.17 4.75 -6.60
CA TYR A 70 12.04 3.85 -6.81
C TYR A 70 10.75 4.64 -7.02
N VAL A 71 9.92 4.22 -7.97
CA VAL A 71 8.64 4.86 -8.27
C VAL A 71 7.52 3.89 -7.94
N ILE A 72 6.51 4.36 -7.21
CA ILE A 72 5.29 3.63 -6.91
C ILE A 72 4.07 4.45 -7.32
N ARG A 73 3.04 3.80 -7.82
CA ARG A 73 1.78 4.39 -8.28
C ARG A 73 0.60 3.58 -7.76
N PRO A 74 -0.59 4.18 -7.58
CA PRO A 74 -1.80 3.40 -7.28
C PRO A 74 -2.07 2.31 -8.31
N GLU A 75 -1.85 2.59 -9.59
CA GLU A 75 -2.11 1.68 -10.72
C GLU A 75 -1.16 0.47 -10.76
N ASP A 76 -0.08 0.48 -10.00
CA ASP A 76 0.83 -0.67 -9.84
C ASP A 76 0.17 -1.78 -9.02
N PHE A 77 -0.92 -1.45 -8.28
CA PHE A 77 -1.66 -2.38 -7.43
C PHE A 77 -2.81 -3.02 -8.17
N SER A 78 -2.91 -4.34 -8.12
CA SER A 78 -4.07 -5.10 -8.61
C SER A 78 -4.44 -6.22 -7.64
N TYR A 79 -5.72 -6.52 -7.57
CA TYR A 79 -6.26 -7.58 -6.72
C TYR A 79 -6.82 -8.70 -7.60
N VAL A 80 -6.26 -9.89 -7.47
CA VAL A 80 -6.71 -11.09 -8.19
C VAL A 80 -7.55 -11.94 -7.24
N ARG A 81 -8.83 -12.08 -7.53
CA ARG A 81 -9.76 -12.91 -6.75
C ARG A 81 -9.55 -14.39 -7.03
N LEU A 82 -10.17 -15.26 -6.24
CA LEU A 82 -10.11 -16.70 -6.44
C LEU A 82 -10.72 -17.17 -7.79
N ASP A 83 -11.66 -16.41 -8.34
CA ASP A 83 -12.22 -16.65 -9.67
C ASP A 83 -11.32 -16.16 -10.83
N HIS A 84 -10.09 -15.78 -10.51
CA HIS A 84 -9.10 -15.20 -11.43
C HIS A 84 -9.48 -13.83 -12.02
N SER A 85 -10.56 -13.20 -11.56
CA SER A 85 -10.86 -11.82 -11.96
C SER A 85 -9.85 -10.85 -11.34
N GLU A 86 -9.31 -9.96 -12.16
CA GLU A 86 -8.37 -8.92 -11.72
C GLU A 86 -9.07 -7.58 -11.58
N VAL A 87 -8.93 -6.95 -10.42
CA VAL A 87 -9.41 -5.60 -10.15
C VAL A 87 -8.20 -4.70 -9.95
N ARG A 88 -8.05 -3.69 -10.78
CA ARG A 88 -6.98 -2.70 -10.63
C ARG A 88 -7.38 -1.59 -9.70
N ALA A 89 -6.42 -1.08 -8.95
CA ALA A 89 -6.64 0.10 -8.14
C ALA A 89 -6.92 1.33 -9.00
N SER A 90 -7.81 2.18 -8.49
CA SER A 90 -8.17 3.42 -9.15
C SER A 90 -7.06 4.47 -9.00
N ALA A 91 -6.85 5.24 -10.07
CA ALA A 91 -6.01 6.43 -10.01
C ALA A 91 -6.54 7.43 -8.96
N ALA A 92 -5.64 8.12 -8.27
CA ALA A 92 -5.99 9.08 -7.22
C ALA A 92 -7.06 10.10 -7.67
N ARG A 93 -6.91 10.63 -8.88
CA ARG A 93 -7.85 11.60 -9.44
C ARG A 93 -9.25 11.04 -9.61
N ALA A 94 -9.38 9.80 -10.11
CA ALA A 94 -10.68 9.16 -10.31
C ALA A 94 -11.44 8.97 -8.98
N VAL A 95 -10.74 8.61 -7.91
CA VAL A 95 -11.34 8.49 -6.58
C VAL A 95 -11.85 9.84 -6.08
N VAL A 96 -11.06 10.90 -6.22
CA VAL A 96 -11.46 12.26 -5.81
C VAL A 96 -12.69 12.73 -6.59
N GLU A 97 -12.72 12.56 -7.91
CA GLU A 97 -13.85 12.93 -8.78
C GLU A 97 -15.16 12.21 -8.40
N VAL A 98 -15.10 10.92 -8.07
CA VAL A 98 -16.28 10.17 -7.60
C VAL A 98 -16.80 10.74 -6.28
N LEU A 99 -15.91 11.08 -5.36
CA LEU A 99 -16.29 11.62 -4.05
C LEU A 99 -16.83 13.06 -4.14
N GLU A 100 -16.30 13.89 -5.04
CA GLU A 100 -16.88 15.21 -5.32
C GLU A 100 -18.34 15.13 -5.77
N GLN A 101 -18.71 14.07 -6.48
CA GLN A 101 -20.04 13.90 -7.01
C GLN A 101 -21.00 13.24 -6.00
N LYS A 102 -20.54 12.21 -5.28
CA LYS A 102 -21.42 11.27 -4.56
C LYS A 102 -21.21 11.24 -3.05
N ALA A 103 -20.16 11.87 -2.49
CA ALA A 103 -19.85 11.74 -1.08
C ALA A 103 -20.87 12.33 -0.13
N SER A 104 -21.05 11.68 1.00
CA SER A 104 -21.83 12.09 2.16
C SER A 104 -20.92 12.53 3.32
N GLY A 105 -21.52 13.16 4.37
CA GLY A 105 -20.77 13.51 5.58
C GLY A 105 -20.17 12.29 6.30
N SER A 106 -20.85 11.14 6.23
CA SER A 106 -20.34 9.89 6.82
C SER A 106 -19.09 9.39 6.11
N ASP A 107 -18.93 9.64 4.82
CA ASP A 107 -17.76 9.21 4.06
C ASP A 107 -16.51 10.00 4.47
N VAL A 108 -16.67 11.30 4.76
CA VAL A 108 -15.58 12.12 5.32
C VAL A 108 -15.09 11.53 6.63
N ILE A 109 -16.02 11.20 7.52
CA ILE A 109 -15.70 10.63 8.85
C ILE A 109 -15.01 9.27 8.66
N LYS A 110 -15.57 8.39 7.84
CA LYS A 110 -14.97 7.07 7.57
C LYS A 110 -13.54 7.16 7.04
N LEU A 111 -13.31 8.04 6.06
CA LEU A 111 -11.97 8.25 5.49
C LEU A 111 -10.98 8.71 6.56
N ILE A 112 -11.32 9.78 7.29
CA ILE A 112 -10.43 10.35 8.29
C ILE A 112 -10.16 9.34 9.41
N THR A 113 -11.19 8.70 9.95
CA THR A 113 -11.06 7.72 11.04
C THR A 113 -10.22 6.52 10.61
N SER A 114 -10.48 5.98 9.41
CA SER A 114 -9.74 4.84 8.91
C SER A 114 -8.25 5.14 8.77
N TYR A 115 -7.93 6.28 8.21
CA TYR A 115 -6.55 6.69 8.04
C TYR A 115 -5.84 6.98 9.37
N GLU A 116 -6.52 7.70 10.28
CA GLU A 116 -5.98 7.96 11.62
C GLU A 116 -5.70 6.66 12.39
N THR A 117 -6.62 5.71 12.33
CA THR A 117 -6.41 4.39 12.95
C THR A 117 -5.16 3.70 12.39
N SER A 118 -4.93 3.81 11.09
CA SER A 118 -3.75 3.20 10.46
C SER A 118 -2.45 3.87 10.85
N ILE A 119 -2.41 5.20 10.86
CA ILE A 119 -1.18 5.97 11.12
C ILE A 119 -0.83 5.99 12.60
N TYR A 120 -1.79 6.35 13.46
CA TYR A 120 -1.53 6.49 14.89
C TYR A 120 -1.46 5.14 15.60
N GLY A 121 -2.04 4.13 15.01
CA GLY A 121 -1.95 2.76 15.50
C GLY A 121 -0.59 2.10 15.25
N ASN A 122 0.20 2.57 14.29
CA ASN A 122 1.50 1.99 13.99
C ASN A 122 2.60 3.05 14.02
N GLN A 123 3.41 3.05 15.09
CA GLN A 123 4.53 4.00 15.25
C GLN A 123 5.59 3.89 14.15
N GLN A 124 5.63 2.79 13.40
CA GLN A 124 6.54 2.58 12.29
C GLN A 124 6.09 3.31 11.01
N LEU A 125 4.80 3.65 10.92
CA LEU A 125 4.21 4.42 9.82
C LEU A 125 4.21 5.91 10.16
N LYS A 126 5.35 6.50 10.40
CA LYS A 126 5.43 7.96 10.54
C LYS A 126 5.29 8.59 9.16
N SER A 127 4.08 9.08 8.87
CA SER A 127 3.83 9.83 7.64
C SER A 127 4.57 11.15 7.67
N THR A 128 5.50 11.32 6.74
CA THR A 128 6.19 12.59 6.49
C THR A 128 5.50 13.40 5.39
N ASN A 129 4.36 12.94 4.88
CA ASN A 129 3.68 13.47 3.70
C ASN A 129 2.84 14.74 3.93
N GLY A 130 2.92 15.38 5.10
CA GLY A 130 2.17 16.61 5.42
C GLY A 130 0.67 16.38 5.67
N TYR A 131 0.25 15.16 6.00
CA TYR A 131 -1.14 14.78 6.23
C TYR A 131 -1.86 15.69 7.24
N GLU A 132 -1.25 15.99 8.38
CA GLU A 132 -1.84 16.82 9.43
C GLU A 132 -2.22 18.23 8.94
N GLN A 133 -1.38 18.83 8.11
CA GLN A 133 -1.66 20.13 7.53
C GLN A 133 -2.82 20.04 6.53
N ARG A 134 -2.82 19.02 5.67
CA ARG A 134 -3.92 18.81 4.72
C ARG A 134 -5.23 18.51 5.43
N ARG A 135 -5.22 17.67 6.48
CA ARG A 135 -6.38 17.36 7.31
C ARG A 135 -7.02 18.63 7.90
N ARG A 136 -6.23 19.52 8.48
CA ARG A 136 -6.74 20.81 9.02
C ARG A 136 -7.41 21.64 7.93
N SER A 137 -6.82 21.74 6.76
CA SER A 137 -7.39 22.46 5.63
C SER A 137 -8.72 21.85 5.16
N VAL A 138 -8.82 20.53 5.11
CA VAL A 138 -10.04 19.80 4.77
C VAL A 138 -11.17 20.08 5.76
N LEU A 139 -10.88 20.04 7.07
CA LEU A 139 -11.89 20.26 8.09
C LEU A 139 -12.46 21.69 8.09
N ALA A 140 -11.70 22.66 7.60
CA ALA A 140 -12.12 24.05 7.46
C ALA A 140 -13.06 24.32 6.28
N MET A 141 -13.25 23.37 5.34
CA MET A 141 -14.11 23.55 4.17
C MET A 141 -15.60 23.53 4.55
N GLY A 142 -16.43 24.34 3.88
CA GLY A 142 -17.86 24.44 4.14
C GLY A 142 -18.70 23.33 3.52
N SER A 143 -18.36 22.90 2.30
CA SER A 143 -19.12 21.87 1.56
C SER A 143 -18.72 20.45 1.95
N VAL A 144 -19.71 19.59 2.22
CA VAL A 144 -19.50 18.16 2.54
C VAL A 144 -18.79 17.42 1.41
N LYS A 145 -19.19 17.68 0.16
CA LYS A 145 -18.58 17.05 -1.02
C LYS A 145 -17.12 17.47 -1.17
N LEU A 146 -16.83 18.76 -1.03
CA LEU A 146 -15.46 19.26 -1.06
C LEU A 146 -14.63 18.72 0.10
N LYS A 147 -15.21 18.57 1.30
CA LYS A 147 -14.53 17.90 2.43
C LYS A 147 -14.15 16.47 2.10
N ALA A 148 -15.07 15.69 1.52
CA ALA A 148 -14.82 14.31 1.16
C ALA A 148 -13.75 14.18 0.08
N ALA A 149 -13.82 14.97 -0.98
CA ALA A 149 -12.83 15.01 -2.05
C ALA A 149 -11.45 15.41 -1.54
N ALA A 150 -11.38 16.44 -0.70
CA ALA A 150 -10.13 16.89 -0.10
C ALA A 150 -9.58 15.88 0.92
N ALA A 151 -10.43 15.20 1.72
CA ALA A 151 -10.01 14.10 2.59
C ALA A 151 -9.43 12.95 1.78
N ALA A 152 -10.12 12.53 0.72
CA ALA A 152 -9.62 11.49 -0.17
C ALA A 152 -8.29 11.91 -0.84
N SER A 153 -8.20 13.13 -1.35
CA SER A 153 -6.96 13.66 -1.93
C SER A 153 -5.80 13.70 -0.95
N ALA A 154 -6.08 13.88 0.35
CA ALA A 154 -5.05 13.85 1.40
C ALA A 154 -4.59 12.43 1.73
N LEU A 155 -5.45 11.43 1.55
CA LEU A 155 -5.24 10.04 1.97
C LEU A 155 -4.76 9.13 0.85
N VAL A 156 -5.23 9.39 -0.38
CA VAL A 156 -4.95 8.51 -1.51
C VAL A 156 -3.44 8.46 -1.80
N LEU A 157 -2.95 7.25 -2.05
CA LEU A 157 -1.60 7.09 -2.57
C LEU A 157 -1.49 7.80 -3.91
N VAL A 158 -0.49 8.64 -4.07
CA VAL A 158 -0.19 9.31 -5.34
C VAL A 158 1.10 8.76 -5.93
N GLN A 159 1.29 8.94 -7.23
CA GLN A 159 2.57 8.59 -7.83
C GLN A 159 3.69 9.31 -7.08
N THR A 160 4.59 8.52 -6.52
CA THR A 160 5.71 9.02 -5.71
C THR A 160 7.02 8.43 -6.20
N LYS A 161 8.02 9.30 -6.42
CA LYS A 161 9.40 8.89 -6.64
C LYS A 161 10.14 9.01 -5.31
N MET A 162 10.62 7.90 -4.80
CA MET A 162 11.37 7.81 -3.55
C MET A 162 12.86 7.65 -3.85
N MET A 163 13.68 8.46 -3.20
CA MET A 163 15.13 8.26 -3.19
C MET A 163 15.51 7.16 -2.20
N PRO A 164 16.75 6.62 -2.25
CA PRO A 164 17.23 5.67 -1.25
C PRO A 164 17.02 6.18 0.18
N GLY A 165 16.42 5.34 1.04
CA GLY A 165 16.10 5.68 2.44
C GLY A 165 14.77 6.41 2.65
N GLU A 166 14.07 6.81 1.58
CA GLU A 166 12.77 7.46 1.70
C GLU A 166 11.62 6.44 1.75
N SER A 167 10.49 6.90 2.30
CA SER A 167 9.25 6.12 2.36
C SER A 167 8.05 7.00 2.03
N THR A 168 6.98 6.35 1.56
CA THR A 168 5.68 6.98 1.33
C THR A 168 4.58 6.06 1.84
N ASP A 169 3.42 6.64 2.13
CA ASP A 169 2.22 5.91 2.53
C ASP A 169 0.98 6.54 1.91
N GLY A 170 -0.11 5.79 1.92
CA GLY A 170 -1.39 6.28 1.45
C GLY A 170 -2.42 5.16 1.30
N ALA A 171 -3.64 5.54 0.99
CA ALA A 171 -4.73 4.61 0.72
C ALA A 171 -4.81 4.28 -0.78
N VAL A 172 -4.97 3.00 -1.07
CA VAL A 172 -5.23 2.47 -2.42
C VAL A 172 -6.67 2.00 -2.48
N PHE A 173 -7.39 2.41 -3.52
CA PHE A 173 -8.83 2.22 -3.67
C PHE A 173 -9.12 1.24 -4.80
N PHE A 174 -9.79 0.13 -4.48
CA PHE A 174 -10.20 -0.88 -5.45
C PHE A 174 -11.69 -0.79 -5.72
N PRO A 175 -12.13 -0.56 -6.98
CA PRO A 175 -13.54 -0.57 -7.34
C PRO A 175 -14.09 -2.00 -7.18
N THR A 176 -15.11 -2.17 -6.35
CA THR A 176 -15.64 -3.49 -6.00
C THR A 176 -17.01 -3.78 -6.57
N GLU A 177 -17.68 -2.78 -7.16
CA GLU A 177 -19.05 -2.90 -7.65
C GLU A 177 -20.01 -3.47 -6.60
N GLY A 178 -19.84 -3.06 -5.34
CA GLY A 178 -20.62 -3.54 -4.20
C GLY A 178 -20.21 -4.90 -3.65
N LYS A 179 -19.26 -5.64 -4.26
CA LYS A 179 -18.75 -6.92 -3.77
C LYS A 179 -17.60 -6.72 -2.77
N LEU A 180 -17.32 -7.74 -1.96
CA LEU A 180 -16.08 -7.81 -1.17
C LEU A 180 -14.90 -8.16 -2.09
N LEU A 181 -13.69 -7.72 -1.75
CA LEU A 181 -12.50 -8.25 -2.41
C LEU A 181 -12.40 -9.77 -2.15
N GLY A 182 -12.71 -10.19 -0.91
CA GLY A 182 -12.66 -11.61 -0.51
C GLY A 182 -11.25 -12.14 -0.44
N PHE A 183 -11.11 -13.46 -0.47
CA PHE A 183 -9.82 -14.12 -0.56
C PHE A 183 -9.20 -13.94 -1.95
N GLY A 184 -7.89 -13.82 -2.02
CA GLY A 184 -7.20 -13.63 -3.28
C GLY A 184 -5.75 -13.22 -3.13
N HIS A 185 -5.22 -12.55 -4.14
CA HIS A 185 -3.85 -12.07 -4.17
C HIS A 185 -3.80 -10.57 -4.41
N LEU A 186 -3.09 -9.84 -3.57
CA LEU A 186 -2.67 -8.49 -3.87
C LEU A 186 -1.35 -8.54 -4.63
N LEU A 187 -1.38 -8.11 -5.88
CA LEU A 187 -0.20 -8.01 -6.72
C LEU A 187 0.21 -6.55 -6.86
N VAL A 188 1.49 -6.27 -6.60
CA VAL A 188 2.07 -4.95 -6.85
C VAL A 188 3.15 -5.10 -7.92
N ARG A 189 2.83 -4.63 -9.13
CA ARG A 189 3.71 -4.74 -10.30
C ARG A 189 4.31 -3.38 -10.59
N THR A 190 5.55 -3.20 -10.22
CA THR A 190 6.33 -2.01 -10.54
C THR A 190 7.22 -2.24 -11.74
N ASN A 191 7.98 -1.24 -12.15
CA ASN A 191 8.89 -1.38 -13.29
C ASN A 191 10.05 -2.37 -13.03
N THR A 192 10.37 -2.65 -11.75
CA THR A 192 11.54 -3.46 -11.36
C THR A 192 11.15 -4.79 -10.75
N ASP A 193 10.04 -4.84 -10.00
CA ASP A 193 9.68 -5.99 -9.18
C ASP A 193 8.18 -6.29 -9.22
N THR A 194 7.83 -7.54 -8.92
CA THR A 194 6.46 -7.94 -8.64
C THR A 194 6.40 -8.49 -7.22
N PHE A 195 5.54 -7.89 -6.39
CA PHE A 195 5.21 -8.36 -5.05
C PHE A 195 3.87 -9.10 -5.13
N ASP A 196 3.80 -10.26 -4.49
CA ASP A 196 2.60 -11.10 -4.44
C ASP A 196 2.31 -11.44 -2.98
N PHE A 197 1.11 -11.07 -2.52
CA PHE A 197 0.64 -11.28 -1.18
C PHE A 197 -0.64 -12.12 -1.23
N THR A 198 -0.71 -13.19 -0.48
CA THR A 198 -1.96 -13.94 -0.29
C THR A 198 -2.81 -13.23 0.76
N VAL A 199 -4.05 -12.91 0.44
CA VAL A 199 -5.01 -12.23 1.33
C VAL A 199 -6.11 -13.23 1.70
N GLU A 200 -6.25 -13.47 3.02
CA GLU A 200 -7.23 -14.39 3.63
C GLU A 200 -8.37 -13.64 4.33
#